data_3cdffbb1787e54127dfba321d289eaef
#
_entry.id   3cdffbb1787e54127dfba321d289eaef
#
_cell.length_a   1.000
_cell.length_b   1.000
_cell.length_c   1.000
_cell.angle_alpha   90.00
_cell.angle_beta   90.00
_cell.angle_gamma   90.00
#
_symmetry.space_group_name_H-M   'P 1'
#
loop_
_entity.id
_entity.type
_entity.pdbx_description
1 polymer ?
#
loop_
_entity_poly.entity_id
_entity_poly.type
_entity_poly.pdbx_seq_one_letter_code
_entity_poly.pdbx_strand_id
1 'polypeptide(L)'
;MSGRKPRERRDRIKGRVVDEGFVRIEQLADELGVTPMTIRRDLDHLQSRGWLRKVRGGATAQPSTAFHGDVRHRTQAMSAEKNALARAALPLVKSGQSVIVDDSTTALALTRLLAQRAPLTVITNFVPVTQVLAGSPGIELISLGGTYYPAYDAYLGLRTVDAVTSLYADTLFASTTAITRGHCYHQSQETVTVKRALMEACARKILLVDHTKFRRRGLYQLAPVTAFDLVIVDSGIPPADLDALQADGVEVVVAHPE
;
A
#
# COMPACT_ATOMS: atom_id res chain seq x y z
N MET A 1 0.25 7.47 37.06
CA MET A 1 -0.14 6.77 35.81
C MET A 1 0.29 7.66 34.65
N SER A 2 1.38 7.28 33.97
CA SER A 2 1.98 8.10 32.89
C SER A 2 1.09 8.02 31.66
N GLY A 3 0.42 9.13 31.32
CA GLY A 3 -0.37 9.24 30.10
C GLY A 3 0.52 8.96 28.86
N ARG A 4 0.11 8.00 28.04
CA ARG A 4 0.80 7.66 26.79
C ARG A 4 1.08 8.93 25.99
N LYS A 5 2.28 8.99 25.41
CA LYS A 5 2.70 10.16 24.61
C LYS A 5 1.64 10.49 23.55
N PRO A 6 1.29 11.76 23.32
CA PRO A 6 0.21 12.16 22.40
C PRO A 6 0.29 11.54 21.01
N ARG A 7 1.50 11.27 20.52
CA ARG A 7 1.78 10.64 19.23
C ARG A 7 1.29 9.19 19.18
N GLU A 8 1.67 8.37 20.17
CA GLU A 8 1.26 6.96 20.27
C GLU A 8 -0.27 6.82 20.41
N ARG A 9 -0.89 7.73 21.18
CA ARG A 9 -2.34 7.74 21.34
C ARG A 9 -3.07 8.06 20.02
N ARG A 10 -2.60 9.05 19.28
CA ARG A 10 -3.17 9.40 17.96
C ARG A 10 -3.00 8.26 16.95
N ASP A 11 -1.88 7.57 16.97
CA ASP A 11 -1.64 6.44 16.06
C ASP A 11 -2.59 5.28 16.39
N ARG A 12 -2.91 5.02 17.66
CA ARG A 12 -3.95 4.05 18.06
C ARG A 12 -5.35 4.49 17.62
N ILE A 13 -5.70 5.77 17.79
CA ILE A 13 -6.98 6.30 17.29
C ILE A 13 -7.11 6.10 15.79
N LYS A 14 -6.06 6.38 15.03
CA LYS A 14 -6.04 6.12 13.58
C LYS A 14 -6.31 4.65 13.27
N GLY A 15 -5.59 3.71 13.91
CA GLY A 15 -5.81 2.27 13.74
C GLY A 15 -7.27 1.90 13.95
N ARG A 16 -7.85 2.27 15.09
CA ARG A 16 -9.26 1.99 15.43
C ARG A 16 -10.25 2.53 14.40
N VAL A 17 -10.05 3.76 13.94
CA VAL A 17 -10.91 4.37 12.90
C VAL A 17 -10.77 3.63 11.57
N VAL A 18 -9.57 3.12 11.25
CA VAL A 18 -9.35 2.29 10.04
C VAL A 18 -10.08 0.96 10.12
N ASP A 19 -9.94 0.28 11.26
CA ASP A 19 -10.44 -1.08 11.44
C ASP A 19 -11.97 -1.11 11.56
N GLU A 20 -12.56 -0.12 12.25
CA GLU A 20 -14.00 -0.09 12.59
C GLU A 20 -14.83 0.86 11.70
N GLY A 21 -14.18 1.72 10.92
CA GLY A 21 -14.84 2.73 10.09
C GLY A 21 -15.46 3.90 10.87
N PHE A 22 -15.86 3.67 12.14
CA PHE A 22 -16.40 4.67 13.06
C PHE A 22 -15.96 4.35 14.49
N VAL A 23 -15.56 5.38 15.25
CA VAL A 23 -15.18 5.26 16.67
C VAL A 23 -15.92 6.29 17.53
N ARG A 24 -16.29 5.91 18.74
CA ARG A 24 -16.94 6.81 19.72
C ARG A 24 -15.91 7.44 20.64
N ILE A 25 -16.13 8.73 20.98
CA ILE A 25 -15.23 9.48 21.85
C ILE A 25 -15.13 8.84 23.24
N GLU A 26 -16.26 8.46 23.81
CA GLU A 26 -16.33 7.85 25.14
C GLU A 26 -15.56 6.51 25.16
N GLN A 27 -15.77 5.65 24.19
CA GLN A 27 -15.06 4.38 24.03
C GLN A 27 -13.54 4.55 23.92
N LEU A 28 -13.09 5.51 23.12
CA LEU A 28 -11.67 5.84 22.99
C LEU A 28 -11.09 6.40 24.29
N ALA A 29 -11.87 7.20 25.03
CA ALA A 29 -11.44 7.78 26.30
C ALA A 29 -11.20 6.70 27.35
N ASP A 30 -12.13 5.76 27.49
CA ASP A 30 -12.05 4.63 28.42
C ASP A 30 -10.88 3.70 28.07
N GLU A 31 -10.77 3.30 26.81
CA GLU A 31 -9.73 2.39 26.33
C GLU A 31 -8.31 2.97 26.45
N LEU A 32 -8.17 4.26 26.15
CA LEU A 32 -6.86 4.93 26.17
C LEU A 32 -6.51 5.55 27.53
N GLY A 33 -7.43 5.49 28.50
CA GLY A 33 -7.22 5.99 29.87
C GLY A 33 -7.05 7.51 29.91
N VAL A 34 -7.81 8.25 29.09
CA VAL A 34 -7.75 9.71 29.02
C VAL A 34 -9.16 10.33 29.03
N THR A 35 -9.24 11.64 29.25
CA THR A 35 -10.56 12.31 29.25
C THR A 35 -11.15 12.43 27.84
N PRO A 36 -12.48 12.47 27.68
CA PRO A 36 -13.14 12.75 26.39
C PRO A 36 -12.65 14.05 25.74
N MET A 37 -12.28 15.05 26.54
CA MET A 37 -11.72 16.31 26.03
C MET A 37 -10.35 16.10 25.37
N THR A 38 -9.51 15.20 25.92
CA THR A 38 -8.22 14.84 25.32
C THR A 38 -8.44 14.14 23.99
N ILE A 39 -9.40 13.21 23.91
CA ILE A 39 -9.78 12.56 22.65
C ILE A 39 -10.27 13.58 21.63
N ARG A 40 -11.14 14.53 22.03
CA ARG A 40 -11.63 15.58 21.11
C ARG A 40 -10.48 16.38 20.49
N ARG A 41 -9.48 16.78 21.29
CA ARG A 41 -8.28 17.48 20.80
C ARG A 41 -7.44 16.65 19.87
N ASP A 42 -7.30 15.34 20.15
CA ASP A 42 -6.58 14.42 19.25
C ASP A 42 -7.34 14.23 17.93
N LEU A 43 -8.67 14.12 17.97
CA LEU A 43 -9.50 14.05 16.78
C LEU A 43 -9.44 15.37 15.97
N ASP A 44 -9.42 16.54 16.62
CA ASP A 44 -9.24 17.84 15.95
C ASP A 44 -7.90 17.90 15.21
N HIS A 45 -6.83 17.46 15.87
CA HIS A 45 -5.51 17.39 15.26
C HIS A 45 -5.46 16.40 14.08
N LEU A 46 -6.13 15.26 14.19
CA LEU A 46 -6.19 14.27 13.11
C LEU A 46 -7.06 14.76 11.96
N GLN A 47 -8.18 15.44 12.23
CA GLN A 47 -9.03 16.04 11.22
C GLN A 47 -8.32 17.16 10.46
N SER A 48 -7.60 18.07 11.16
CA SER A 48 -6.85 19.15 10.50
C SER A 48 -5.74 18.65 9.56
N ARG A 49 -5.33 17.40 9.73
CA ARG A 49 -4.38 16.69 8.85
C ARG A 49 -5.05 15.73 7.85
N GLY A 50 -6.36 15.79 7.73
CA GLY A 50 -7.11 14.98 6.78
C GLY A 50 -7.21 13.48 7.12
N TRP A 51 -6.87 13.07 8.36
CA TRP A 51 -6.86 11.67 8.76
C TRP A 51 -8.24 11.05 9.03
N LEU A 52 -9.19 11.88 9.42
CA LEU A 52 -10.54 11.45 9.77
C LEU A 52 -11.49 12.65 9.66
N ARG A 53 -12.79 12.37 9.70
CA ARG A 53 -13.83 13.38 9.84
C ARG A 53 -14.53 13.19 11.18
N LYS A 54 -14.58 14.26 11.99
CA LYS A 54 -15.40 14.27 13.21
C LYS A 54 -16.87 14.30 12.84
N VAL A 55 -17.64 13.49 13.55
CA VAL A 55 -19.10 13.44 13.48
C VAL A 55 -19.66 13.54 14.88
N ARG A 56 -21.00 13.65 15.02
CA ARG A 56 -21.63 13.75 16.35
C ARG A 56 -21.29 12.51 17.19
N GLY A 57 -20.63 12.71 18.32
CA GLY A 57 -20.25 11.65 19.28
C GLY A 57 -19.01 10.83 18.91
N GLY A 58 -18.33 11.12 17.80
CA GLY A 58 -17.18 10.29 17.39
C GLY A 58 -16.41 10.82 16.20
N ALA A 59 -15.73 9.89 15.55
CA ALA A 59 -15.03 10.14 14.29
C ALA A 59 -15.23 8.97 13.34
N THR A 60 -15.25 9.28 12.05
CA THR A 60 -15.31 8.28 10.98
C THR A 60 -14.13 8.44 10.03
N ALA A 61 -13.79 7.39 9.35
CA ALA A 61 -12.88 7.45 8.21
C ALA A 61 -13.41 8.48 7.21
N GLN A 62 -12.53 9.33 6.72
CA GLN A 62 -12.92 10.25 5.65
C GLN A 62 -13.03 9.45 4.34
N PRO A 63 -14.20 9.43 3.66
CA PRO A 63 -14.39 8.57 2.48
C PRO A 63 -13.50 8.91 1.28
N SER A 64 -12.90 10.10 1.29
CA SER A 64 -12.10 10.62 0.18
C SER A 64 -10.68 10.91 0.64
N THR A 65 -9.71 10.21 0.13
CA THR A 65 -8.29 10.54 0.01
C THR A 65 -7.29 10.14 1.10
N ALA A 66 -7.62 10.07 2.39
CA ALA A 66 -6.58 9.90 3.43
C ALA A 66 -6.59 8.54 4.13
N PHE A 67 -7.48 7.62 3.79
CA PHE A 67 -7.80 6.52 4.68
C PHE A 67 -7.29 5.16 4.26
N HIS A 68 -5.97 5.08 4.10
CA HIS A 68 -5.27 3.80 4.09
C HIS A 68 -4.30 3.61 5.27
N GLY A 69 -4.48 4.40 6.32
CA GLY A 69 -3.53 4.40 7.42
C GLY A 69 -2.18 5.01 7.03
N ASP A 70 -1.41 5.44 8.00
CA ASP A 70 0.00 5.77 7.87
C ASP A 70 0.73 4.57 7.22
N VAL A 71 1.70 4.82 6.36
CA VAL A 71 2.58 3.79 5.78
C VAL A 71 3.11 2.84 6.84
N ARG A 72 3.44 3.34 8.03
CA ARG A 72 3.89 2.53 9.17
C ARG A 72 2.84 1.50 9.62
N HIS A 73 1.58 1.92 9.76
CA HIS A 73 0.48 1.01 10.10
C HIS A 73 0.27 -0.01 8.97
N ARG A 74 0.22 0.45 7.71
CA ARG A 74 0.09 -0.44 6.55
C ARG A 74 1.26 -1.43 6.45
N THR A 75 2.47 -1.05 6.83
CA THR A 75 3.64 -1.94 6.82
C THR A 75 3.51 -3.06 7.85
N GLN A 76 2.91 -2.78 9.00
CA GLN A 76 2.71 -3.76 10.08
C GLN A 76 1.49 -4.65 9.85
N ALA A 77 0.43 -4.10 9.24
CA ALA A 77 -0.78 -4.85 8.93
C ALA A 77 -0.50 -5.95 7.91
N MET A 78 -1.04 -7.14 8.13
CA MET A 78 -0.89 -8.31 7.23
C MET A 78 0.59 -8.63 6.92
N SER A 79 1.46 -8.54 7.92
CA SER A 79 2.92 -8.69 7.71
C SER A 79 3.30 -10.12 7.33
N ALA A 80 2.64 -11.14 7.87
CA ALA A 80 2.88 -12.54 7.52
C ALA A 80 2.50 -12.81 6.06
N GLU A 81 1.32 -12.34 5.64
CA GLU A 81 0.81 -12.46 4.27
C GLU A 81 1.73 -11.73 3.28
N LYS A 82 2.12 -10.49 3.58
CA LYS A 82 3.05 -9.73 2.72
C LYS A 82 4.41 -10.40 2.58
N ASN A 83 4.92 -11.00 3.65
CA ASN A 83 6.17 -11.75 3.58
C ASN A 83 6.01 -13.02 2.74
N ALA A 84 4.87 -13.71 2.82
CA ALA A 84 4.57 -14.84 1.94
C ALA A 84 4.49 -14.42 0.48
N LEU A 85 3.78 -13.32 0.17
CA LEU A 85 3.72 -12.75 -1.17
C LEU A 85 5.11 -12.37 -1.70
N ALA A 86 5.95 -11.78 -0.86
CA ALA A 86 7.33 -11.40 -1.21
C ALA A 86 8.19 -12.63 -1.52
N ARG A 87 8.09 -13.71 -0.72
CA ARG A 87 8.80 -14.95 -0.98
C ARG A 87 8.34 -15.62 -2.28
N ALA A 88 7.04 -15.62 -2.56
CA ALA A 88 6.48 -16.15 -3.81
C ALA A 88 6.88 -15.32 -5.03
N ALA A 89 7.06 -14.00 -4.87
CA ALA A 89 7.47 -13.09 -5.94
C ALA A 89 8.98 -13.14 -6.23
N LEU A 90 9.83 -13.39 -5.23
CA LEU A 90 11.29 -13.34 -5.37
C LEU A 90 11.86 -14.25 -6.48
N PRO A 91 11.39 -15.50 -6.72
CA PRO A 91 11.86 -16.33 -7.82
C PRO A 91 11.61 -15.75 -9.21
N LEU A 92 10.69 -14.80 -9.35
CA LEU A 92 10.36 -14.13 -10.60
C LEU A 92 11.35 -13.00 -10.95
N VAL A 93 12.17 -12.58 -9.98
CA VAL A 93 13.23 -11.60 -10.18
C VAL A 93 14.51 -12.32 -10.60
N LYS A 94 15.03 -11.97 -11.77
CA LYS A 94 16.30 -12.50 -12.28
C LYS A 94 17.40 -11.45 -12.13
N SER A 95 18.60 -11.92 -11.81
CA SER A 95 19.81 -11.07 -11.78
C SER A 95 20.00 -10.36 -13.12
N GLY A 96 20.42 -9.10 -13.09
CA GLY A 96 20.60 -8.24 -14.25
C GLY A 96 19.36 -7.52 -14.74
N GLN A 97 18.17 -7.80 -14.17
CA GLN A 97 16.93 -7.14 -14.56
C GLN A 97 16.77 -5.73 -13.98
N SER A 98 15.94 -4.93 -14.66
CA SER A 98 15.35 -3.70 -14.17
C SER A 98 13.96 -3.98 -13.57
N VAL A 99 13.74 -3.57 -12.32
CA VAL A 99 12.53 -3.87 -11.55
C VAL A 99 11.91 -2.57 -11.04
N ILE A 100 10.66 -2.35 -11.36
CA ILE A 100 9.86 -1.28 -10.75
C ILE A 100 9.18 -1.82 -9.49
N VAL A 101 9.32 -1.10 -8.38
CA VAL A 101 8.61 -1.35 -7.12
C VAL A 101 7.74 -0.13 -6.82
N ASP A 102 6.43 -0.32 -6.77
CA ASP A 102 5.46 0.74 -6.56
C ASP A 102 5.39 1.28 -5.12
N ASP A 103 4.53 2.26 -4.85
CA ASP A 103 4.31 2.90 -3.54
C ASP A 103 3.49 2.05 -2.55
N SER A 104 3.55 0.73 -2.67
CA SER A 104 2.83 -0.18 -1.78
C SER A 104 3.69 -0.81 -0.70
N THR A 105 3.11 -0.97 0.50
CA THR A 105 3.78 -1.70 1.58
C THR A 105 3.84 -3.21 1.34
N THR A 106 3.10 -3.73 0.37
CA THR A 106 3.17 -5.13 -0.07
C THR A 106 4.43 -5.35 -0.92
N ALA A 107 4.66 -4.49 -1.92
CA ALA A 107 5.88 -4.54 -2.72
C ALA A 107 7.14 -4.16 -1.90
N LEU A 108 7.01 -3.31 -0.87
CA LEU A 108 8.08 -3.05 0.09
C LEU A 108 8.57 -4.31 0.81
N ALA A 109 7.69 -5.30 1.05
CA ALA A 109 8.13 -6.56 1.66
C ALA A 109 9.08 -7.33 0.73
N LEU A 110 8.81 -7.34 -0.59
CA LEU A 110 9.72 -7.93 -1.60
C LEU A 110 11.05 -7.19 -1.65
N THR A 111 11.05 -5.86 -1.51
CA THR A 111 12.27 -5.03 -1.58
C THR A 111 13.35 -5.51 -0.63
N ARG A 112 12.98 -5.99 0.57
CA ARG A 112 13.93 -6.50 1.58
C ARG A 112 14.65 -7.77 1.15
N LEU A 113 14.15 -8.46 0.14
CA LEU A 113 14.72 -9.70 -0.39
C LEU A 113 15.51 -9.48 -1.69
N LEU A 114 15.37 -8.32 -2.36
CA LEU A 114 15.93 -8.07 -3.68
C LEU A 114 17.46 -8.19 -3.74
N ALA A 115 18.17 -7.85 -2.65
CA ALA A 115 19.62 -8.02 -2.58
C ALA A 115 20.10 -9.47 -2.84
N GLN A 116 19.21 -10.48 -2.61
CA GLN A 116 19.51 -11.89 -2.92
C GLN A 116 19.54 -12.18 -4.42
N ARG A 117 19.11 -11.24 -5.25
CA ARG A 117 19.04 -11.34 -6.72
C ARG A 117 19.97 -10.35 -7.44
N ALA A 118 20.79 -9.62 -6.68
CA ALA A 118 21.78 -8.69 -7.27
C ALA A 118 22.67 -9.38 -8.34
N PRO A 119 23.15 -8.65 -9.36
CA PRO A 119 22.90 -7.23 -9.60
C PRO A 119 21.50 -6.95 -10.14
N LEU A 120 20.90 -5.79 -9.77
CA LEU A 120 19.59 -5.34 -10.24
C LEU A 120 19.61 -3.81 -10.39
N THR A 121 18.79 -3.30 -11.32
CA THR A 121 18.36 -1.90 -11.32
C THR A 121 16.95 -1.83 -10.71
N VAL A 122 16.77 -1.08 -9.61
CA VAL A 122 15.48 -0.92 -8.94
C VAL A 122 14.97 0.50 -9.09
N ILE A 123 13.76 0.64 -9.62
CA ILE A 123 13.10 1.91 -9.90
C ILE A 123 11.91 2.06 -8.93
N THR A 124 11.77 3.20 -8.26
CA THR A 124 10.66 3.42 -7.33
C THR A 124 10.34 4.90 -7.12
N ASN A 125 9.07 5.20 -6.86
CA ASN A 125 8.60 6.49 -6.35
C ASN A 125 8.35 6.47 -4.83
N PHE A 126 8.66 5.36 -4.13
CA PHE A 126 8.33 5.11 -2.74
C PHE A 126 9.54 5.33 -1.83
N VAL A 127 9.47 6.30 -0.93
CA VAL A 127 10.57 6.66 -0.02
C VAL A 127 11.04 5.48 0.84
N PRO A 128 10.17 4.64 1.41
CA PRO A 128 10.62 3.46 2.17
C PRO A 128 11.44 2.45 1.36
N VAL A 129 11.16 2.28 0.06
CA VAL A 129 11.99 1.43 -0.82
C VAL A 129 13.37 2.04 -0.99
N THR A 130 13.45 3.37 -1.23
CA THR A 130 14.71 4.09 -1.31
C THR A 130 15.53 3.94 -0.02
N GLN A 131 14.89 4.05 1.15
CA GLN A 131 15.58 3.89 2.44
C GLN A 131 16.11 2.47 2.67
N VAL A 132 15.42 1.45 2.19
CA VAL A 132 15.84 0.04 2.32
C VAL A 132 17.02 -0.28 1.41
N LEU A 133 17.05 0.26 0.19
CA LEU A 133 18.02 -0.13 -0.85
C LEU A 133 19.20 0.83 -0.99
N ALA A 134 19.14 2.02 -0.41
CA ALA A 134 20.23 2.98 -0.49
C ALA A 134 21.54 2.37 0.03
N GLY A 135 22.56 2.33 -0.83
CA GLY A 135 23.87 1.74 -0.51
C GLY A 135 23.91 0.21 -0.51
N SER A 136 22.87 -0.48 -0.93
CA SER A 136 22.85 -1.96 -1.04
C SER A 136 23.80 -2.40 -2.15
N PRO A 137 24.76 -3.29 -1.87
CA PRO A 137 25.71 -3.77 -2.87
C PRO A 137 25.01 -4.45 -4.07
N GLY A 138 25.41 -4.10 -5.29
CA GLY A 138 24.86 -4.68 -6.51
C GLY A 138 23.44 -4.21 -6.86
N ILE A 139 22.92 -3.19 -6.17
CA ILE A 139 21.66 -2.55 -6.52
C ILE A 139 21.91 -1.14 -7.06
N GLU A 140 21.61 -0.93 -8.33
CA GLU A 140 21.46 0.40 -8.90
C GLU A 140 20.05 0.90 -8.57
N LEU A 141 19.95 2.00 -7.81
CA LEU A 141 18.67 2.53 -7.34
C LEU A 141 18.32 3.81 -8.08
N ILE A 142 17.19 3.78 -8.82
CA ILE A 142 16.59 4.95 -9.47
C ILE A 142 15.39 5.40 -8.63
N SER A 143 15.55 6.48 -7.88
CA SER A 143 14.45 7.10 -7.12
C SER A 143 13.76 8.15 -7.98
N LEU A 144 12.49 7.90 -8.30
CA LEU A 144 11.63 8.83 -9.05
C LEU A 144 11.24 9.99 -8.15
N GLY A 145 11.62 11.20 -8.54
CA GLY A 145 11.25 12.43 -7.85
C GLY A 145 9.83 12.87 -8.18
N GLY A 146 9.42 14.01 -7.61
CA GLY A 146 8.10 14.60 -7.83
C GLY A 146 7.61 15.39 -6.63
N THR A 147 6.29 15.55 -6.50
CA THR A 147 5.68 16.13 -5.29
C THR A 147 5.60 15.05 -4.20
N TYR A 148 6.22 15.33 -3.06
CA TYR A 148 6.15 14.41 -1.91
C TYR A 148 4.80 14.47 -1.22
N TYR A 149 4.18 13.31 -1.06
CA TYR A 149 2.89 13.14 -0.36
C TYR A 149 3.11 12.41 0.98
N PRO A 150 3.09 13.12 2.11
CA PRO A 150 3.40 12.52 3.42
C PRO A 150 2.47 11.37 3.83
N ALA A 151 1.20 11.38 3.39
CA ALA A 151 0.23 10.32 3.67
C ALA A 151 0.59 8.99 3.02
N TYR A 152 1.27 9.04 1.88
CA TYR A 152 1.71 7.87 1.11
C TYR A 152 3.19 7.58 1.27
N ASP A 153 3.98 8.50 1.84
CA ASP A 153 5.43 8.48 1.90
C ASP A 153 6.06 8.23 0.52
N ALA A 154 5.49 8.87 -0.50
CA ALA A 154 5.81 8.66 -1.90
C ALA A 154 5.83 9.97 -2.68
N TYR A 155 6.56 9.96 -3.79
CA TYR A 155 6.52 11.02 -4.78
C TYR A 155 5.42 10.72 -5.81
N LEU A 156 4.55 11.70 -6.06
CA LEU A 156 3.44 11.62 -7.01
C LEU A 156 3.38 12.89 -7.87
N GLY A 157 2.42 12.91 -8.80
CA GLY A 157 2.15 14.05 -9.67
C GLY A 157 2.87 14.00 -11.01
N LEU A 158 2.71 15.06 -11.81
CA LEU A 158 3.14 15.12 -13.21
C LEU A 158 4.65 14.83 -13.36
N ARG A 159 5.50 15.42 -12.53
CA ARG A 159 6.96 15.21 -12.61
C ARG A 159 7.35 13.74 -12.38
N THR A 160 6.62 13.02 -11.52
CA THR A 160 6.85 11.58 -11.31
C THR A 160 6.43 10.81 -12.57
N VAL A 161 5.30 11.15 -13.18
CA VAL A 161 4.85 10.56 -14.43
C VAL A 161 5.86 10.81 -15.55
N ASP A 162 6.33 12.05 -15.72
CA ASP A 162 7.33 12.40 -16.73
C ASP A 162 8.64 11.60 -16.55
N ALA A 163 9.07 11.42 -15.30
CA ALA A 163 10.26 10.59 -15.02
C ALA A 163 10.03 9.12 -15.37
N VAL A 164 8.85 8.56 -15.07
CA VAL A 164 8.49 7.18 -15.41
C VAL A 164 8.47 6.96 -16.92
N THR A 165 7.85 7.87 -17.69
CA THR A 165 7.67 7.71 -19.14
C THR A 165 8.99 7.73 -19.92
N SER A 166 10.09 8.16 -19.32
CA SER A 166 11.43 8.10 -19.90
C SER A 166 12.13 6.74 -19.72
N LEU A 167 11.50 5.80 -19.02
CA LEU A 167 12.07 4.51 -18.65
C LEU A 167 11.25 3.36 -19.26
N TYR A 168 11.88 2.20 -19.39
CA TYR A 168 11.19 0.95 -19.68
C TYR A 168 11.89 -0.19 -18.96
N ALA A 169 11.19 -0.83 -18.03
CA ALA A 169 11.74 -1.87 -17.15
C ALA A 169 11.24 -3.27 -17.52
N ASP A 170 11.95 -4.29 -17.05
CA ASP A 170 11.56 -5.69 -17.31
C ASP A 170 10.30 -6.07 -16.53
N THR A 171 10.20 -5.68 -15.25
CA THR A 171 9.10 -6.15 -14.39
C THR A 171 8.64 -5.06 -13.42
N LEU A 172 7.32 -4.92 -13.30
CA LEU A 172 6.67 -4.13 -12.24
C LEU A 172 6.09 -5.07 -11.18
N PHE A 173 6.42 -4.81 -9.92
CA PHE A 173 5.70 -5.33 -8.76
C PHE A 173 4.83 -4.23 -8.17
N ALA A 174 3.53 -4.40 -8.28
CA ALA A 174 2.54 -3.44 -7.83
C ALA A 174 1.53 -4.05 -6.86
N SER A 175 0.83 -3.19 -6.13
CA SER A 175 -0.32 -3.58 -5.32
C SER A 175 -1.46 -2.59 -5.54
N THR A 176 -2.64 -2.96 -5.04
CA THR A 176 -3.83 -2.10 -5.08
C THR A 176 -4.47 -1.97 -3.70
N THR A 177 -5.33 -1.00 -3.55
CA THR A 177 -6.09 -0.80 -2.34
C THR A 177 -7.27 -1.74 -2.21
N ALA A 178 -7.99 -1.94 -3.31
CA ALA A 178 -9.19 -2.76 -3.37
C ALA A 178 -9.31 -3.44 -4.72
N ILE A 179 -9.94 -4.62 -4.72
CA ILE A 179 -10.37 -5.32 -5.92
C ILE A 179 -11.89 -5.49 -5.82
N THR A 180 -12.61 -5.01 -6.84
CA THR A 180 -14.06 -5.11 -6.91
C THR A 180 -14.47 -5.38 -8.35
N ARG A 181 -15.27 -6.43 -8.58
CA ARG A 181 -15.79 -6.80 -9.92
C ARG A 181 -14.68 -6.86 -10.98
N GLY A 182 -13.59 -7.58 -10.68
CA GLY A 182 -12.47 -7.77 -11.61
C GLY A 182 -11.61 -6.52 -11.87
N HIS A 183 -11.75 -5.45 -11.08
CA HIS A 183 -10.98 -4.22 -11.24
C HIS A 183 -10.26 -3.80 -9.97
N CYS A 184 -9.05 -3.29 -10.13
CA CYS A 184 -8.25 -2.67 -9.09
C CYS A 184 -8.64 -1.21 -8.88
N TYR A 185 -8.69 -0.78 -7.61
CA TYR A 185 -9.08 0.59 -7.22
C TYR A 185 -8.13 1.18 -6.19
N HIS A 186 -8.04 2.50 -6.20
CA HIS A 186 -7.34 3.31 -5.20
C HIS A 186 -8.22 4.45 -4.66
N GLN A 187 -7.75 5.10 -3.56
CA GLN A 187 -8.44 6.24 -2.96
C GLN A 187 -7.95 7.59 -3.50
N SER A 188 -6.81 7.63 -4.19
CA SER A 188 -6.19 8.85 -4.71
C SER A 188 -6.07 8.76 -6.22
N GLN A 189 -6.48 9.83 -6.90
CA GLN A 189 -6.32 9.98 -8.33
C GLN A 189 -4.84 10.13 -8.70
N GLU A 190 -4.06 10.84 -7.90
CA GLU A 190 -2.63 11.04 -8.10
C GLU A 190 -1.87 9.71 -8.05
N THR A 191 -2.22 8.83 -7.09
CA THR A 191 -1.66 7.48 -7.02
C THR A 191 -2.02 6.66 -8.26
N VAL A 192 -3.29 6.71 -8.71
CA VAL A 192 -3.74 5.99 -9.92
C VAL A 192 -2.98 6.47 -11.14
N THR A 193 -2.79 7.79 -11.28
CA THR A 193 -2.08 8.37 -12.44
C THR A 193 -0.64 7.86 -12.52
N VAL A 194 0.09 7.87 -11.40
CA VAL A 194 1.48 7.37 -11.36
C VAL A 194 1.51 5.86 -11.59
N LYS A 195 0.63 5.07 -10.94
CA LYS A 195 0.61 3.62 -11.12
C LYS A 195 0.31 3.21 -12.56
N ARG A 196 -0.58 3.91 -13.26
CA ARG A 196 -0.82 3.66 -14.70
C ARG A 196 0.44 3.91 -15.52
N ALA A 197 1.15 5.01 -15.26
CA ALA A 197 2.42 5.26 -15.93
C ALA A 197 3.46 4.15 -15.64
N LEU A 198 3.57 3.68 -14.38
CA LEU A 198 4.44 2.55 -14.03
C LEU A 198 4.04 1.26 -14.77
N MET A 199 2.73 1.01 -14.95
CA MET A 199 2.23 -0.16 -15.69
C MET A 199 2.55 -0.09 -17.19
N GLU A 200 2.59 1.10 -17.77
CA GLU A 200 2.95 1.33 -19.19
C GLU A 200 4.47 1.27 -19.41
N ALA A 201 5.27 1.57 -18.38
CA ALA A 201 6.72 1.61 -18.43
C ALA A 201 7.40 0.25 -18.14
N CYS A 202 6.73 -0.87 -18.32
CA CYS A 202 7.31 -2.19 -18.06
C CYS A 202 6.79 -3.26 -19.01
N ALA A 203 7.62 -4.30 -19.23
CA ALA A 203 7.27 -5.45 -20.06
C ALA A 203 6.32 -6.42 -19.33
N ARG A 204 6.51 -6.65 -18.03
CA ARG A 204 5.73 -7.60 -17.23
C ARG A 204 5.17 -6.94 -15.98
N LYS A 205 3.90 -7.19 -15.67
CA LYS A 205 3.14 -6.60 -14.56
C LYS A 205 2.73 -7.68 -13.59
N ILE A 206 3.19 -7.62 -12.35
CA ILE A 206 2.86 -8.57 -11.29
C ILE A 206 2.13 -7.84 -10.18
N LEU A 207 0.92 -8.31 -9.87
CA LEU A 207 0.08 -7.77 -8.80
C LEU A 207 0.28 -8.58 -7.52
N LEU A 208 0.68 -7.92 -6.44
CA LEU A 208 0.82 -8.52 -5.11
C LEU A 208 -0.32 -8.03 -4.21
N VAL A 209 -1.21 -8.90 -3.77
CA VAL A 209 -2.38 -8.51 -2.98
C VAL A 209 -2.64 -9.49 -1.83
N ASP A 210 -2.91 -8.98 -0.64
CA ASP A 210 -3.47 -9.78 0.43
C ASP A 210 -4.99 -9.90 0.29
N HIS A 211 -5.57 -10.98 0.84
CA HIS A 211 -7.00 -11.31 0.73
C HIS A 211 -7.94 -10.18 1.19
N THR A 212 -7.49 -9.28 2.07
CA THR A 212 -8.33 -8.17 2.55
C THR A 212 -8.71 -7.19 1.44
N LYS A 213 -7.98 -7.17 0.32
CA LYS A 213 -8.24 -6.27 -0.81
C LYS A 213 -9.56 -6.57 -1.53
N PHE A 214 -10.03 -7.81 -1.47
CA PHE A 214 -11.30 -8.23 -2.06
C PHE A 214 -12.54 -7.76 -1.26
N ARG A 215 -12.33 -7.30 -0.02
CA ARG A 215 -13.39 -6.77 0.86
C ARG A 215 -13.38 -5.25 1.01
N ARG A 216 -12.39 -4.58 0.41
CA ARG A 216 -12.25 -3.12 0.48
C ARG A 216 -12.91 -2.44 -0.71
N ARG A 217 -13.10 -1.12 -0.59
CA ARG A 217 -13.59 -0.27 -1.67
C ARG A 217 -12.56 0.82 -1.96
N GLY A 218 -12.39 1.15 -3.23
CA GLY A 218 -11.64 2.29 -3.71
C GLY A 218 -12.53 3.18 -4.56
N LEU A 219 -12.18 4.46 -4.68
CA LEU A 219 -12.96 5.42 -5.45
C LEU A 219 -12.51 5.46 -6.92
N TYR A 220 -11.19 5.46 -7.13
CA TYR A 220 -10.63 5.63 -8.47
C TYR A 220 -10.16 4.28 -9.02
N GLN A 221 -10.70 3.92 -10.17
CA GLN A 221 -10.31 2.69 -10.87
C GLN A 221 -8.87 2.83 -11.38
N LEU A 222 -8.04 1.83 -11.11
CA LEU A 222 -6.67 1.74 -11.61
C LEU A 222 -6.65 1.04 -12.98
N ALA A 223 -7.01 -0.24 -12.99
CA ALA A 223 -7.00 -1.11 -14.17
C ALA A 223 -7.87 -2.35 -13.91
N PRO A 224 -8.31 -3.09 -14.95
CA PRO A 224 -8.81 -4.44 -14.75
C PRO A 224 -7.70 -5.36 -14.22
N VAL A 225 -8.05 -6.38 -13.45
CA VAL A 225 -7.06 -7.35 -12.92
C VAL A 225 -6.37 -8.10 -14.06
N THR A 226 -7.08 -8.31 -15.16
CA THR A 226 -6.57 -8.93 -16.41
C THR A 226 -5.47 -8.10 -17.11
N ALA A 227 -5.22 -6.84 -16.67
CA ALA A 227 -4.10 -6.05 -17.17
C ALA A 227 -2.75 -6.46 -16.53
N PHE A 228 -2.77 -7.35 -15.55
CA PHE A 228 -1.58 -7.92 -14.93
C PHE A 228 -1.32 -9.31 -15.49
N ASP A 229 -0.05 -9.61 -15.76
CA ASP A 229 0.39 -10.91 -16.30
C ASP A 229 0.37 -12.02 -15.25
N LEU A 230 0.41 -11.64 -13.97
CA LEU A 230 0.35 -12.57 -12.83
C LEU A 230 -0.21 -11.85 -11.60
N VAL A 231 -1.07 -12.54 -10.86
CA VAL A 231 -1.52 -12.13 -9.53
C VAL A 231 -0.97 -13.10 -8.49
N ILE A 232 -0.28 -12.56 -7.47
CA ILE A 232 0.12 -13.34 -6.30
C ILE A 232 -0.75 -12.90 -5.14
N VAL A 233 -1.49 -13.85 -4.55
CA VAL A 233 -2.41 -13.61 -3.43
C VAL A 233 -2.11 -14.58 -2.29
N ASP A 234 -2.37 -14.19 -1.05
CA ASP A 234 -2.21 -15.12 0.08
C ASP A 234 -3.36 -16.12 0.19
N SER A 235 -3.13 -17.22 0.92
CA SER A 235 -4.09 -18.32 1.09
C SER A 235 -5.38 -17.97 1.83
N GLY A 236 -5.50 -16.74 2.36
CA GLY A 236 -6.74 -16.22 2.94
C GLY A 236 -7.77 -15.75 1.92
N ILE A 237 -7.46 -15.80 0.61
CA ILE A 237 -8.42 -15.41 -0.44
C ILE A 237 -9.70 -16.26 -0.35
N PRO A 238 -10.91 -15.66 -0.40
CA PRO A 238 -12.14 -16.41 -0.50
C PRO A 238 -12.17 -17.25 -1.78
N PRO A 239 -12.63 -18.52 -1.74
CA PRO A 239 -12.69 -19.38 -2.91
C PRO A 239 -13.44 -18.76 -4.10
N ALA A 240 -14.55 -18.09 -3.85
CA ALA A 240 -15.33 -17.42 -4.90
C ALA A 240 -14.55 -16.29 -5.61
N ASP A 241 -13.67 -15.58 -4.90
CA ASP A 241 -12.83 -14.53 -5.50
C ASP A 241 -11.69 -15.15 -6.32
N LEU A 242 -11.13 -16.27 -5.85
CA LEU A 242 -10.12 -17.03 -6.59
C LEU A 242 -10.69 -17.60 -7.89
N ASP A 243 -11.86 -18.24 -7.80
CA ASP A 243 -12.57 -18.81 -8.95
C ASP A 243 -12.89 -17.72 -9.98
N ALA A 244 -13.33 -16.53 -9.52
CA ALA A 244 -13.60 -15.40 -10.41
C ALA A 244 -12.36 -14.91 -11.15
N LEU A 245 -11.20 -14.80 -10.47
CA LEU A 245 -9.94 -14.41 -11.13
C LEU A 245 -9.53 -15.43 -12.19
N GLN A 246 -9.65 -16.72 -11.89
CA GLN A 246 -9.31 -17.80 -12.84
C GLN A 246 -10.29 -17.83 -14.02
N ALA A 247 -11.59 -17.63 -13.78
CA ALA A 247 -12.60 -17.54 -14.83
C ALA A 247 -12.35 -16.35 -15.79
N ASP A 248 -11.81 -15.24 -15.27
CA ASP A 248 -11.39 -14.09 -16.09
C ASP A 248 -10.06 -14.34 -16.85
N GLY A 249 -9.47 -15.53 -16.74
CA GLY A 249 -8.22 -15.91 -17.41
C GLY A 249 -6.96 -15.35 -16.76
N VAL A 250 -7.03 -14.90 -15.51
CA VAL A 250 -5.87 -14.37 -14.76
C VAL A 250 -5.01 -15.54 -14.27
N GLU A 251 -3.70 -15.47 -14.53
CA GLU A 251 -2.74 -16.37 -13.89
C GLU A 251 -2.61 -16.01 -12.40
N VAL A 252 -2.86 -16.98 -11.51
CA VAL A 252 -2.87 -16.75 -10.06
C VAL A 252 -1.93 -17.72 -9.35
N VAL A 253 -1.06 -17.18 -8.48
CA VAL A 253 -0.25 -17.94 -7.53
C VAL A 253 -0.75 -17.66 -6.12
N VAL A 254 -1.05 -18.73 -5.37
CA VAL A 254 -1.46 -18.63 -3.96
C VAL A 254 -0.25 -18.84 -3.07
N ALA A 255 0.10 -17.80 -2.29
CA ALA A 255 1.20 -17.81 -1.33
C ALA A 255 0.69 -18.18 0.07
N HIS A 256 1.43 -19.04 0.76
CA HIS A 256 1.08 -19.49 2.11
C HIS A 256 1.96 -18.79 3.14
N PRO A 257 1.39 -18.08 4.14
CA PRO A 257 2.11 -17.65 5.33
C PRO A 257 2.65 -18.87 6.09
N GLU A 258 3.90 -18.74 6.55
CA GLU A 258 4.50 -19.71 7.47
C GLU A 258 4.08 -19.46 8.91
#